data_76ddf00ab2b3b2c27141748a29c7f7d3
#
_entry.id   76ddf00ab2b3b2c27141748a29c7f7d3
#
_cell.length_a   1.000
_cell.length_b   1.000
_cell.length_c   1.000
_cell.angle_alpha   90.00
_cell.angle_beta   90.00
_cell.angle_gamma   90.00
#
_symmetry.space_group_name_H-M   'P 1'
#
loop_
_entity.id
_entity.type
_entity.pdbx_description
1 polymer ?
#
loop_
_entity_poly.entity_id
_entity_poly.type
_entity_poly.pdbx_seq_one_letter_code
_entity_poly.pdbx_strand_id
1 'polypeptide(L)'
;MSTETTANALVLHGAKDLRLEKRTVSAPTGADVQVAVQATGICGSDLHYYSHGRNGDFVVREPMCLGHESAGTVTAVGPDVTTLKVGDRVAMEVGLPCRKCALCQQGRYNICPQMQFRSSAKVFPHLDGTLMERTNHPAAMCHALPANVSDAGGALVEPLAVCLHAIRRSRPPTKDDVARAAAAGEATAALVFGAGAIGLLLASALAASESFSTIVVADIDAARLEIAASLGLGLKTALIPRGDLANPPPPKDAPHAEQTAFALKNAQSVAASLTSAAQVNGGLAISGFSRVYDCTGVPACVQAGIYASAPGGVLVQIGMGNPVQTLPVGAAALREVDIIGVFRYDGHAYPAAITLLASGKMQTTEEKVVTHRLSLEEGERAFTLAGKGVDESGNPVVKVIIESRTPVLGRL
;
A
#
# COMPACT_ATOMS: atom_id res chain seq x y z
N MET A 1 -4.87 18.44 -36.84
CA MET A 1 -5.83 19.08 -35.94
C MET A 1 -5.76 18.35 -34.61
N SER A 2 -5.39 19.07 -33.56
CA SER A 2 -5.35 18.49 -32.18
C SER A 2 -6.80 18.27 -31.76
N THR A 3 -7.25 17.00 -31.72
CA THR A 3 -8.58 16.67 -31.23
C THR A 3 -8.53 16.66 -29.69
N GLU A 4 -8.93 17.79 -29.11
CA GLU A 4 -9.19 17.84 -27.68
C GLU A 4 -10.40 16.96 -27.36
N THR A 5 -10.31 16.19 -26.28
CA THR A 5 -11.41 15.37 -25.76
C THR A 5 -11.80 15.84 -24.38
N THR A 6 -13.08 15.82 -24.07
CA THR A 6 -13.58 16.12 -22.72
C THR A 6 -13.68 14.81 -21.93
N ALA A 7 -13.23 14.82 -20.69
CA ALA A 7 -13.27 13.68 -19.76
C ALA A 7 -13.81 14.12 -18.39
N ASN A 8 -14.63 13.30 -17.76
CA ASN A 8 -15.05 13.52 -16.37
C ASN A 8 -13.88 13.19 -15.44
N ALA A 9 -13.74 13.97 -14.36
CA ALA A 9 -12.69 13.82 -13.35
C ALA A 9 -13.22 14.16 -11.96
N LEU A 10 -12.75 13.46 -10.93
CA LEU A 10 -13.01 13.78 -9.53
C LEU A 10 -11.96 14.76 -9.02
N VAL A 11 -12.36 15.99 -8.82
CA VAL A 11 -11.48 17.12 -8.49
C VAL A 11 -11.74 17.58 -7.06
N LEU A 12 -10.71 17.58 -6.24
CA LEU A 12 -10.74 18.10 -4.88
C LEU A 12 -10.47 19.61 -4.88
N HIS A 13 -11.42 20.40 -4.39
CA HIS A 13 -11.31 21.86 -4.25
C HIS A 13 -10.87 22.29 -2.86
N GLY A 14 -11.08 21.43 -1.86
CA GLY A 14 -10.74 21.66 -0.47
C GLY A 14 -11.18 20.47 0.37
N ALA A 15 -10.97 20.53 1.68
CA ALA A 15 -11.38 19.43 2.56
C ALA A 15 -12.88 19.14 2.42
N LYS A 16 -13.21 17.88 2.07
CA LYS A 16 -14.57 17.37 1.83
C LYS A 16 -15.33 18.04 0.68
N ASP A 17 -14.63 18.72 -0.19
CA ASP A 17 -15.21 19.34 -1.39
C ASP A 17 -14.64 18.63 -2.64
N LEU A 18 -15.15 17.44 -2.93
CA LEU A 18 -14.82 16.61 -4.08
C LEU A 18 -15.93 16.71 -5.12
N ARG A 19 -15.59 17.16 -6.33
CA ARG A 19 -16.56 17.42 -7.39
C ARG A 19 -16.26 16.59 -8.63
N LEU A 20 -17.32 16.11 -9.30
CA LEU A 20 -17.22 15.55 -10.64
C LEU A 20 -17.25 16.71 -11.65
N GLU A 21 -16.17 16.91 -12.38
CA GLU A 21 -16.00 18.00 -13.33
C GLU A 21 -15.53 17.49 -14.68
N LYS A 22 -15.79 18.29 -15.71
CA LYS A 22 -15.26 18.07 -17.05
C LYS A 22 -13.87 18.69 -17.17
N ARG A 23 -12.89 17.89 -17.61
CA ARG A 23 -11.54 18.33 -17.93
C ARG A 23 -11.25 18.14 -19.41
N THR A 24 -10.55 19.07 -20.01
CA THR A 24 -10.07 18.95 -21.39
C THR A 24 -8.76 18.15 -21.39
N VAL A 25 -8.71 17.10 -22.20
CA VAL A 25 -7.52 16.29 -22.41
C VAL A 25 -7.10 16.43 -23.86
N SER A 26 -5.93 17.03 -24.09
CA SER A 26 -5.35 17.20 -25.43
C SER A 26 -4.87 15.86 -26.00
N ALA A 27 -4.65 15.79 -27.31
CA ALA A 27 -3.97 14.63 -27.91
C ALA A 27 -2.58 14.44 -27.27
N PRO A 28 -2.13 13.20 -27.09
CA PRO A 28 -0.81 12.94 -26.54
C PRO A 28 0.29 13.43 -27.49
N THR A 29 1.37 13.97 -26.93
CA THR A 29 2.51 14.50 -27.66
C THR A 29 3.80 13.80 -27.28
N GLY A 30 4.82 13.87 -28.12
CA GLY A 30 6.14 13.28 -27.83
C GLY A 30 6.02 11.79 -27.48
N ALA A 31 6.57 11.42 -26.33
CA ALA A 31 6.60 10.04 -25.81
C ALA A 31 5.43 9.72 -24.85
N ASP A 32 4.36 10.50 -24.86
CA ASP A 32 3.17 10.25 -24.03
C ASP A 32 2.16 9.34 -24.74
N VAL A 33 1.40 8.62 -23.95
CA VAL A 33 0.19 7.90 -24.38
C VAL A 33 -1.04 8.50 -23.72
N GLN A 34 -2.19 8.42 -24.38
CA GLN A 34 -3.46 8.68 -23.75
C GLN A 34 -4.05 7.36 -23.25
N VAL A 35 -4.40 7.32 -21.98
CA VAL A 35 -4.99 6.14 -21.33
C VAL A 35 -6.44 6.44 -20.98
N ALA A 36 -7.39 5.61 -21.45
CA ALA A 36 -8.71 5.50 -20.88
C ALA A 36 -8.60 4.72 -19.59
N VAL A 37 -8.77 5.40 -18.45
CA VAL A 37 -8.67 4.78 -17.13
C VAL A 37 -9.90 3.90 -16.91
N GLN A 38 -9.71 2.63 -16.54
CA GLN A 38 -10.78 1.67 -16.33
C GLN A 38 -11.02 1.40 -14.83
N ALA A 39 -9.97 1.42 -14.03
CA ALA A 39 -10.03 1.19 -12.60
C ALA A 39 -9.01 2.05 -11.86
N THR A 40 -9.43 2.66 -10.74
CA THR A 40 -8.56 3.40 -9.83
C THR A 40 -8.87 3.04 -8.38
N GLY A 41 -7.88 2.59 -7.63
CA GLY A 41 -7.99 2.35 -6.19
C GLY A 41 -7.98 3.64 -5.39
N ILE A 42 -8.79 3.71 -4.33
CA ILE A 42 -8.71 4.78 -3.33
C ILE A 42 -7.65 4.41 -2.31
N CYS A 43 -6.65 5.27 -2.14
CA CYS A 43 -5.57 5.14 -1.17
C CYS A 43 -5.88 5.92 0.12
N GLY A 44 -5.28 5.52 1.24
CA GLY A 44 -5.32 6.28 2.48
C GLY A 44 -4.79 7.71 2.34
N SER A 45 -3.82 7.94 1.45
CA SER A 45 -3.31 9.30 1.17
C SER A 45 -4.34 10.18 0.44
N ASP A 46 -5.18 9.61 -0.44
CA ASP A 46 -6.29 10.33 -1.06
C ASP A 46 -7.35 10.69 -0.01
N LEU A 47 -7.61 9.80 0.96
CA LEU A 47 -8.51 10.06 2.08
C LEU A 47 -8.00 11.19 2.99
N HIS A 48 -6.68 11.29 3.20
CA HIS A 48 -6.10 12.42 3.95
C HIS A 48 -6.32 13.74 3.22
N TYR A 49 -6.09 13.79 1.90
CA TYR A 49 -6.40 14.98 1.10
C TYR A 49 -7.89 15.32 1.15
N TYR A 50 -8.76 14.34 0.93
CA TYR A 50 -10.20 14.53 0.99
C TYR A 50 -10.67 15.06 2.35
N SER A 51 -10.20 14.44 3.44
CA SER A 51 -10.69 14.77 4.79
C SER A 51 -10.12 16.07 5.34
N HIS A 52 -8.87 16.42 5.00
CA HIS A 52 -8.11 17.48 5.67
C HIS A 52 -7.54 18.53 4.71
N GLY A 53 -7.70 18.40 3.40
CA GLY A 53 -7.05 19.25 2.40
C GLY A 53 -5.52 19.12 2.38
N ARG A 54 -4.99 18.11 3.05
CA ARG A 54 -3.53 17.89 3.18
C ARG A 54 -3.19 16.43 3.51
N ASN A 55 -1.96 16.03 3.17
CA ASN A 55 -1.36 14.79 3.62
C ASN A 55 0.01 15.08 4.25
N GLY A 56 0.09 15.06 5.58
CA GLY A 56 1.25 15.56 6.30
C GLY A 56 1.46 17.05 5.98
N ASP A 57 2.67 17.40 5.50
CA ASP A 57 3.03 18.78 5.13
C ASP A 57 2.60 19.18 3.71
N PHE A 58 2.05 18.26 2.92
CA PHE A 58 1.63 18.52 1.54
C PHE A 58 0.19 19.05 1.52
N VAL A 59 0.05 20.36 1.38
CA VAL A 59 -1.24 21.08 1.41
C VAL A 59 -1.75 21.31 -0.01
N VAL A 60 -3.03 21.02 -0.24
CA VAL A 60 -3.73 21.34 -1.50
C VAL A 60 -3.93 22.85 -1.59
N ARG A 61 -3.35 23.48 -2.62
CA ARG A 61 -3.35 24.94 -2.84
C ARG A 61 -4.15 25.38 -4.06
N GLU A 62 -4.51 24.42 -4.90
CA GLU A 62 -5.37 24.61 -6.08
C GLU A 62 -6.19 23.33 -6.29
N PRO A 63 -7.33 23.40 -7.03
CA PRO A 63 -8.11 22.21 -7.36
C PRO A 63 -7.26 21.14 -8.04
N MET A 64 -7.29 19.92 -7.51
CA MET A 64 -6.46 18.80 -7.96
C MET A 64 -7.30 17.53 -8.11
N CYS A 65 -7.21 16.87 -9.27
CA CYS A 65 -7.77 15.53 -9.42
C CYS A 65 -7.00 14.54 -8.52
N LEU A 66 -7.74 13.68 -7.81
CA LEU A 66 -7.15 12.65 -6.95
C LEU A 66 -6.89 11.34 -7.71
N GLY A 67 -6.32 10.34 -7.01
CA GLY A 67 -6.08 8.98 -7.49
C GLY A 67 -4.70 8.75 -8.08
N HIS A 68 -4.13 7.59 -7.74
CA HIS A 68 -2.77 7.21 -8.17
C HIS A 68 -2.54 5.69 -8.25
N GLU A 69 -3.56 4.88 -8.03
CA GLU A 69 -3.52 3.42 -8.14
C GLU A 69 -4.38 2.99 -9.35
N SER A 70 -3.85 3.02 -10.58
CA SER A 70 -4.70 2.95 -11.76
C SER A 70 -4.23 2.01 -12.84
N ALA A 71 -5.22 1.46 -13.54
CA ALA A 71 -5.06 0.72 -14.77
C ALA A 71 -6.05 1.20 -15.83
N GLY A 72 -5.70 1.01 -17.09
CA GLY A 72 -6.55 1.39 -18.21
C GLY A 72 -6.08 0.85 -19.54
N THR A 73 -6.64 1.40 -20.61
CA THR A 73 -6.34 1.00 -21.98
C THR A 73 -5.82 2.20 -22.77
N VAL A 74 -4.74 2.02 -23.50
CA VAL A 74 -4.18 3.04 -24.40
C VAL A 74 -5.16 3.35 -25.52
N THR A 75 -5.54 4.60 -25.69
CA THR A 75 -6.49 5.06 -26.71
C THR A 75 -5.85 5.91 -27.79
N ALA A 76 -4.70 6.51 -27.52
CA ALA A 76 -3.88 7.22 -28.50
C ALA A 76 -2.41 7.18 -28.06
N VAL A 77 -1.51 7.33 -29.00
CA VAL A 77 -0.05 7.36 -28.79
C VAL A 77 0.53 8.63 -29.39
N GLY A 78 1.49 9.22 -28.71
CA GLY A 78 2.29 10.32 -29.25
C GLY A 78 3.29 9.82 -30.31
N PRO A 79 3.82 10.72 -31.14
CA PRO A 79 4.64 10.36 -32.29
C PRO A 79 5.94 9.64 -31.95
N ASP A 80 6.47 9.81 -30.74
CA ASP A 80 7.75 9.20 -30.32
C ASP A 80 7.55 7.87 -29.56
N VAL A 81 6.31 7.40 -29.41
CA VAL A 81 6.00 6.16 -28.70
C VAL A 81 6.24 4.96 -29.59
N THR A 82 7.13 4.06 -29.17
CA THR A 82 7.49 2.81 -29.88
C THR A 82 7.20 1.54 -29.07
N THR A 83 6.88 1.68 -27.78
CA THR A 83 6.77 0.56 -26.82
C THR A 83 5.34 0.12 -26.58
N LEU A 84 4.37 0.97 -26.87
CA LEU A 84 2.94 0.72 -26.67
C LEU A 84 2.16 1.08 -27.93
N LYS A 85 0.97 0.48 -28.06
CA LYS A 85 0.03 0.77 -29.15
C LYS A 85 -1.39 0.93 -28.60
N VAL A 86 -2.27 1.50 -29.40
CA VAL A 86 -3.70 1.59 -29.10
C VAL A 86 -4.28 0.19 -28.86
N GLY A 87 -5.04 0.06 -27.78
CA GLY A 87 -5.62 -1.19 -27.33
C GLY A 87 -4.79 -1.93 -26.26
N ASP A 88 -3.54 -1.56 -26.04
CA ASP A 88 -2.75 -2.16 -24.95
C ASP A 88 -3.32 -1.80 -23.59
N ARG A 89 -3.50 -2.80 -22.73
CA ARG A 89 -3.88 -2.62 -21.32
C ARG A 89 -2.64 -2.33 -20.50
N VAL A 90 -2.71 -1.35 -19.62
CA VAL A 90 -1.56 -0.90 -18.82
C VAL A 90 -1.90 -0.63 -17.37
N ALA A 91 -0.96 -0.91 -16.48
CA ALA A 91 -0.89 -0.32 -15.14
C ALA A 91 -0.09 0.98 -15.23
N MET A 92 -0.58 2.04 -14.62
CA MET A 92 0.02 3.37 -14.67
C MET A 92 0.93 3.59 -13.46
N GLU A 93 2.22 3.71 -13.69
CA GLU A 93 3.18 4.09 -12.67
C GLU A 93 3.26 5.62 -12.57
N VAL A 94 2.56 6.17 -11.60
CA VAL A 94 2.23 7.60 -11.52
C VAL A 94 3.33 8.52 -10.99
N GLY A 95 4.48 7.97 -10.61
CA GLY A 95 5.67 8.73 -10.23
C GLY A 95 6.48 9.17 -11.44
N LEU A 96 6.85 10.46 -11.53
CA LEU A 96 7.64 11.03 -12.61
C LEU A 96 9.00 11.51 -12.07
N PRO A 97 10.03 10.64 -12.08
CA PRO A 97 11.36 10.98 -11.60
C PRO A 97 12.14 11.80 -12.66
N CYS A 98 13.16 12.53 -12.22
CA CYS A 98 14.00 13.30 -13.14
C CYS A 98 14.90 12.43 -14.07
N ARG A 99 15.05 11.14 -13.77
CA ARG A 99 15.86 10.11 -14.49
C ARG A 99 17.36 10.39 -14.62
N LYS A 100 17.87 11.53 -14.13
CA LYS A 100 19.28 11.94 -14.28
C LYS A 100 20.06 12.07 -12.97
N CYS A 101 19.41 12.15 -11.81
CA CYS A 101 20.14 12.23 -10.53
C CYS A 101 20.69 10.85 -10.12
N ALA A 102 21.67 10.84 -9.20
CA ALA A 102 22.32 9.61 -8.74
C ALA A 102 21.33 8.55 -8.21
N LEU A 103 20.26 8.97 -7.50
CA LEU A 103 19.23 8.06 -7.00
C LEU A 103 18.45 7.41 -8.14
N CYS A 104 18.13 8.17 -9.19
CA CYS A 104 17.47 7.61 -10.39
C CYS A 104 18.39 6.60 -11.11
N GLN A 105 19.67 6.92 -11.25
CA GLN A 105 20.65 6.04 -11.89
C GLN A 105 20.87 4.72 -11.13
N GLN A 106 20.67 4.77 -9.79
CA GLN A 106 20.72 3.58 -8.92
C GLN A 106 19.41 2.79 -8.87
N GLY A 107 18.38 3.18 -9.66
CA GLY A 107 17.05 2.56 -9.61
C GLY A 107 16.20 2.97 -8.39
N ARG A 108 16.70 3.87 -7.53
CA ARG A 108 16.02 4.37 -6.33
C ARG A 108 15.27 5.67 -6.59
N TYR A 109 14.59 5.76 -7.70
CA TYR A 109 13.93 6.99 -8.12
C TYR A 109 12.74 7.39 -7.23
N ASN A 110 12.18 6.47 -6.44
CA ASN A 110 11.14 6.78 -5.47
C ASN A 110 11.53 7.90 -4.49
N ILE A 111 12.81 8.08 -4.23
CA ILE A 111 13.37 9.14 -3.38
C ILE A 111 14.11 10.22 -4.20
N CYS A 112 13.82 10.33 -5.49
CA CYS A 112 14.33 11.40 -6.34
C CYS A 112 13.90 12.77 -5.78
N PRO A 113 14.84 13.72 -5.58
CA PRO A 113 14.50 15.05 -5.06
C PRO A 113 13.52 15.83 -5.96
N GLN A 114 13.55 15.54 -7.26
CA GLN A 114 12.68 16.18 -8.27
C GLN A 114 11.47 15.31 -8.65
N MET A 115 11.12 14.32 -7.81
CA MET A 115 9.98 13.46 -8.04
C MET A 115 8.68 14.27 -8.07
N GLN A 116 7.98 14.25 -9.19
CA GLN A 116 6.58 14.61 -9.30
C GLN A 116 5.73 13.34 -9.14
N PHE A 117 4.58 13.45 -8.54
CA PHE A 117 3.71 12.29 -8.31
C PHE A 117 2.25 12.72 -8.47
N ARG A 118 1.51 11.98 -9.29
CA ARG A 118 0.09 12.27 -9.51
C ARG A 118 -0.69 12.17 -8.20
N SER A 119 -1.72 13.01 -8.05
CA SER A 119 -2.50 13.07 -6.80
C SER A 119 -1.65 13.40 -5.57
N SER A 120 -0.63 14.26 -5.72
CA SER A 120 0.21 14.68 -4.59
C SER A 120 0.44 16.19 -4.60
N ALA A 121 0.09 16.83 -3.49
CA ALA A 121 0.31 18.26 -3.30
C ALA A 121 1.76 18.62 -2.88
N LYS A 122 2.71 17.69 -3.01
CA LYS A 122 4.13 17.94 -2.70
C LYS A 122 4.75 19.01 -3.59
N VAL A 123 4.38 19.04 -4.85
CA VAL A 123 4.88 20.02 -5.84
C VAL A 123 3.78 21.02 -6.20
N PHE A 124 4.18 22.18 -6.68
CA PHE A 124 3.26 23.20 -7.16
C PHE A 124 3.79 23.79 -8.51
N PRO A 125 2.94 23.93 -9.55
CA PRO A 125 1.54 23.48 -9.64
C PRO A 125 1.38 21.99 -9.35
N HIS A 126 0.18 21.61 -8.84
CA HIS A 126 -0.10 20.21 -8.53
C HIS A 126 -0.22 19.36 -9.81
N LEU A 127 0.15 18.08 -9.73
CA LEU A 127 -0.04 17.15 -10.83
C LEU A 127 -1.34 16.37 -10.61
N ASP A 128 -2.31 16.55 -11.51
CA ASP A 128 -3.59 15.85 -11.47
C ASP A 128 -3.40 14.32 -11.38
N GLY A 129 -4.24 13.69 -10.55
CA GLY A 129 -4.32 12.25 -10.39
C GLY A 129 -5.01 11.54 -11.55
N THR A 130 -5.49 10.35 -11.27
CA THR A 130 -6.03 9.41 -12.27
C THR A 130 -7.49 9.02 -12.02
N LEU A 131 -8.18 9.64 -11.04
CA LEU A 131 -9.63 9.51 -10.86
C LEU A 131 -10.37 10.33 -11.92
N MET A 132 -10.16 9.94 -13.19
CA MET A 132 -10.75 10.54 -14.37
C MET A 132 -10.91 9.51 -15.47
N GLU A 133 -11.82 9.76 -16.40
CA GLU A 133 -12.07 8.85 -17.51
C GLU A 133 -10.85 8.68 -18.43
N ARG A 134 -10.02 9.73 -18.57
CA ARG A 134 -8.93 9.72 -19.54
C ARG A 134 -7.83 10.69 -19.14
N THR A 135 -6.58 10.29 -19.32
CA THR A 135 -5.42 11.15 -19.06
C THR A 135 -4.24 10.81 -19.96
N ASN A 136 -3.36 11.79 -20.19
CA ASN A 136 -2.07 11.56 -20.85
C ASN A 136 -1.01 11.17 -19.80
N HIS A 137 -0.12 10.22 -20.16
CA HIS A 137 0.94 9.77 -19.30
C HIS A 137 2.15 9.31 -20.12
N PRO A 138 3.39 9.48 -19.62
CA PRO A 138 4.57 9.00 -20.31
C PRO A 138 4.51 7.47 -20.56
N ALA A 139 4.69 7.05 -21.81
CA ALA A 139 4.65 5.64 -22.20
C ALA A 139 5.62 4.78 -21.37
N ALA A 140 6.78 5.34 -21.03
CA ALA A 140 7.79 4.66 -20.22
C ALA A 140 7.39 4.44 -18.74
N MET A 141 6.25 5.01 -18.30
CA MET A 141 5.65 4.82 -16.97
C MET A 141 4.29 4.10 -17.08
N CYS A 142 4.02 3.49 -18.22
CA CYS A 142 2.87 2.61 -18.45
C CYS A 142 3.38 1.19 -18.67
N HIS A 143 3.00 0.27 -17.80
CA HIS A 143 3.43 -1.13 -17.85
C HIS A 143 2.33 -1.99 -18.43
N ALA A 144 2.65 -2.73 -19.52
CA ALA A 144 1.68 -3.62 -20.16
C ALA A 144 1.15 -4.69 -19.19
N LEU A 145 -0.17 -4.88 -19.18
CA LEU A 145 -0.85 -5.89 -18.38
C LEU A 145 -1.12 -7.14 -19.20
N PRO A 146 -0.72 -8.34 -18.72
CA PRO A 146 -1.14 -9.61 -19.29
C PRO A 146 -2.67 -9.76 -19.30
N ALA A 147 -3.19 -10.54 -20.26
CA ALA A 147 -4.62 -10.72 -20.46
C ALA A 147 -5.35 -11.31 -19.24
N ASN A 148 -4.65 -12.12 -18.44
CA ASN A 148 -5.19 -12.74 -17.22
C ASN A 148 -5.16 -11.86 -15.98
N VAL A 149 -4.66 -10.62 -16.07
CA VAL A 149 -4.75 -9.63 -14.98
C VAL A 149 -5.98 -8.76 -15.24
N SER A 150 -6.88 -8.65 -14.27
CA SER A 150 -8.09 -7.82 -14.36
C SER A 150 -7.74 -6.32 -14.34
N ASP A 151 -8.70 -5.43 -14.64
CA ASP A 151 -8.48 -3.99 -14.51
C ASP A 151 -8.33 -3.58 -13.03
N ALA A 152 -9.07 -4.24 -12.12
CA ALA A 152 -8.90 -4.06 -10.68
C ALA A 152 -7.53 -4.58 -10.18
N GLY A 153 -7.10 -5.75 -10.67
CA GLY A 153 -5.74 -6.26 -10.42
C GLY A 153 -4.68 -5.29 -10.93
N GLY A 154 -4.90 -4.68 -12.09
CA GLY A 154 -4.03 -3.63 -12.63
C GLY A 154 -3.96 -2.37 -11.75
N ALA A 155 -5.06 -1.98 -11.12
CA ALA A 155 -5.08 -0.90 -10.13
C ALA A 155 -4.35 -1.29 -8.83
N LEU A 156 -4.38 -2.58 -8.45
CA LEU A 156 -3.64 -3.08 -7.29
C LEU A 156 -2.11 -3.18 -7.51
N VAL A 157 -1.61 -2.98 -8.74
CA VAL A 157 -0.15 -3.02 -9.01
C VAL A 157 0.58 -1.98 -8.16
N GLU A 158 0.04 -0.77 -8.02
CA GLU A 158 0.67 0.29 -7.24
C GLU A 158 0.84 -0.09 -5.76
N PRO A 159 -0.22 -0.39 -5.00
CA PRO A 159 -0.06 -0.77 -3.59
C PRO A 159 0.71 -2.09 -3.41
N LEU A 160 0.62 -3.03 -4.34
CA LEU A 160 1.43 -4.25 -4.32
C LEU A 160 2.91 -3.94 -4.57
N ALA A 161 3.23 -2.97 -5.42
CA ALA A 161 4.60 -2.50 -5.63
C ALA A 161 5.21 -1.92 -4.35
N VAL A 162 4.43 -1.19 -3.54
CA VAL A 162 4.86 -0.74 -2.20
C VAL A 162 5.20 -1.94 -1.31
N CYS A 163 4.35 -2.97 -1.30
CA CYS A 163 4.57 -4.19 -0.52
C CYS A 163 5.86 -4.92 -0.95
N LEU A 164 6.05 -5.13 -2.26
CA LEU A 164 7.23 -5.82 -2.79
C LEU A 164 8.52 -5.02 -2.56
N HIS A 165 8.44 -3.69 -2.64
CA HIS A 165 9.56 -2.83 -2.26
C HIS A 165 9.91 -2.97 -0.78
N ALA A 166 8.92 -3.01 0.12
CA ALA A 166 9.11 -3.24 1.54
C ALA A 166 9.77 -4.60 1.83
N ILE A 167 9.26 -5.67 1.19
CA ILE A 167 9.82 -7.02 1.29
C ILE A 167 11.29 -7.01 0.84
N ARG A 168 11.60 -6.47 -0.34
CA ARG A 168 12.96 -6.41 -0.84
C ARG A 168 13.89 -5.62 0.06
N ARG A 169 13.45 -4.48 0.60
CA ARG A 169 14.24 -3.68 1.54
C ARG A 169 14.54 -4.41 2.85
N SER A 170 13.64 -5.27 3.31
CA SER A 170 13.82 -6.04 4.54
C SER A 170 14.86 -7.15 4.40
N ARG A 171 15.30 -7.49 3.18
CA ARG A 171 16.19 -8.64 2.91
C ARG A 171 15.61 -9.90 3.57
N PRO A 172 14.47 -10.42 3.10
CA PRO A 172 13.82 -11.58 3.73
C PRO A 172 14.74 -12.80 3.70
N PRO A 173 14.54 -13.76 4.59
CA PRO A 173 15.25 -15.03 4.53
C PRO A 173 15.13 -15.69 3.15
N THR A 174 16.21 -16.29 2.69
CA THR A 174 16.18 -17.14 1.49
C THR A 174 15.58 -18.51 1.83
N LYS A 175 15.23 -19.30 0.80
CA LYS A 175 14.77 -20.70 1.03
C LYS A 175 15.83 -21.54 1.77
N ASP A 176 17.10 -21.30 1.51
CA ASP A 176 18.20 -21.97 2.21
C ASP A 176 18.29 -21.51 3.69
N ASP A 177 17.99 -20.23 3.99
CA ASP A 177 17.93 -19.77 5.37
C ASP A 177 16.77 -20.42 6.12
N VAL A 178 15.61 -20.56 5.48
CA VAL A 178 14.45 -21.27 6.04
C VAL A 178 14.78 -22.74 6.32
N ALA A 179 15.43 -23.40 5.38
CA ALA A 179 15.83 -24.79 5.54
C ALA A 179 16.87 -24.97 6.65
N ARG A 180 17.86 -24.07 6.77
CA ARG A 180 18.85 -24.09 7.86
C ARG A 180 18.22 -23.86 9.22
N ALA A 181 17.31 -22.90 9.34
CA ALA A 181 16.59 -22.65 10.58
C ALA A 181 15.78 -23.87 11.00
N ALA A 182 15.05 -24.49 10.08
CA ALA A 182 14.27 -25.71 10.35
C ALA A 182 15.16 -26.88 10.80
N ALA A 183 16.34 -27.06 10.22
CA ALA A 183 17.30 -28.08 10.65
C ALA A 183 17.85 -27.81 12.05
N ALA A 184 17.88 -26.55 12.50
CA ALA A 184 18.24 -26.15 13.86
C ALA A 184 17.06 -26.22 14.85
N GLY A 185 15.86 -26.64 14.41
CA GLY A 185 14.65 -26.66 15.24
C GLY A 185 13.96 -25.30 15.39
N GLU A 186 14.31 -24.34 14.54
CA GLU A 186 13.77 -22.98 14.57
C GLU A 186 12.88 -22.69 13.36
N ALA A 187 11.87 -21.85 13.56
CA ALA A 187 11.02 -21.35 12.48
C ALA A 187 11.38 -19.90 12.11
N THR A 188 11.46 -19.63 10.82
CA THR A 188 11.48 -18.24 10.34
C THR A 188 10.08 -17.66 10.37
N ALA A 189 9.89 -16.53 11.06
CA ALA A 189 8.59 -15.92 11.24
C ALA A 189 8.55 -14.47 10.74
N ALA A 190 7.44 -14.09 10.11
CA ALA A 190 7.10 -12.72 9.77
C ALA A 190 5.85 -12.25 10.53
N LEU A 191 5.85 -10.98 10.94
CA LEU A 191 4.71 -10.31 11.55
C LEU A 191 4.28 -9.12 10.68
N VAL A 192 2.98 -9.01 10.43
CA VAL A 192 2.37 -7.90 9.72
C VAL A 192 1.37 -7.22 10.65
N PHE A 193 1.62 -5.99 11.03
CA PHE A 193 0.66 -5.16 11.74
C PHE A 193 -0.28 -4.45 10.76
N GLY A 194 -1.57 -4.64 10.95
CA GLY A 194 -2.66 -4.10 10.16
C GLY A 194 -3.16 -5.05 9.07
N ALA A 195 -4.44 -5.39 9.13
CA ALA A 195 -5.16 -6.18 8.12
C ALA A 195 -5.96 -5.29 7.15
N GLY A 196 -5.44 -4.10 6.83
CA GLY A 196 -5.92 -3.26 5.74
C GLY A 196 -5.39 -3.72 4.38
N ALA A 197 -5.67 -2.93 3.32
CA ALA A 197 -5.26 -3.28 1.96
C ALA A 197 -3.74 -3.59 1.84
N ILE A 198 -2.88 -2.73 2.37
CA ILE A 198 -1.43 -2.93 2.34
C ILE A 198 -1.03 -4.18 3.11
N GLY A 199 -1.55 -4.38 4.33
CA GLY A 199 -1.19 -5.54 5.14
C GLY A 199 -1.62 -6.87 4.52
N LEU A 200 -2.82 -6.94 3.94
CA LEU A 200 -3.31 -8.15 3.26
C LEU A 200 -2.52 -8.44 1.97
N LEU A 201 -2.24 -7.43 1.15
CA LEU A 201 -1.40 -7.57 -0.05
C LEU A 201 0.03 -8.00 0.33
N LEU A 202 0.60 -7.41 1.38
CA LEU A 202 1.93 -7.75 1.88
C LEU A 202 1.98 -9.19 2.40
N ALA A 203 1.02 -9.59 3.26
CA ALA A 203 0.95 -10.95 3.79
C ALA A 203 0.81 -12.00 2.67
N SER A 204 0.02 -11.69 1.65
CA SER A 204 -0.13 -12.56 0.47
C SER A 204 1.16 -12.65 -0.35
N ALA A 205 1.85 -11.53 -0.56
CA ALA A 205 3.13 -11.51 -1.26
C ALA A 205 4.22 -12.27 -0.48
N LEU A 206 4.23 -12.16 0.86
CA LEU A 206 5.12 -12.95 1.73
C LEU A 206 4.83 -14.45 1.63
N ALA A 207 3.55 -14.84 1.66
CA ALA A 207 3.15 -16.24 1.47
C ALA A 207 3.58 -16.78 0.10
N ALA A 208 3.39 -15.99 -0.95
CA ALA A 208 3.80 -16.35 -2.31
C ALA A 208 5.33 -16.50 -2.48
N SER A 209 6.13 -15.82 -1.64
CA SER A 209 7.60 -15.88 -1.67
C SER A 209 8.19 -17.13 -1.04
N GLU A 210 7.43 -17.82 -0.18
CA GLU A 210 7.87 -19.00 0.58
C GLU A 210 9.12 -18.73 1.45
N SER A 211 9.32 -17.47 1.87
CA SER A 211 10.49 -17.03 2.66
C SER A 211 10.28 -17.17 4.17
N PHE A 212 9.13 -17.66 4.61
CA PHE A 212 8.80 -17.77 6.03
C PHE A 212 8.05 -19.06 6.32
N SER A 213 8.39 -19.71 7.42
CA SER A 213 7.68 -20.88 7.93
C SER A 213 6.32 -20.52 8.53
N THR A 214 6.19 -19.28 9.05
CA THR A 214 4.93 -18.76 9.57
C THR A 214 4.81 -17.25 9.31
N ILE A 215 3.60 -16.81 9.02
CA ILE A 215 3.26 -15.39 8.84
C ILE A 215 2.08 -15.09 9.76
N VAL A 216 2.25 -14.12 10.64
CA VAL A 216 1.19 -13.64 11.54
C VAL A 216 0.70 -12.28 11.05
N VAL A 217 -0.61 -12.14 10.90
CA VAL A 217 -1.28 -10.85 10.65
C VAL A 217 -1.98 -10.44 11.93
N ALA A 218 -1.64 -9.26 12.45
CA ALA A 218 -2.18 -8.73 13.70
C ALA A 218 -2.98 -7.45 13.43
N ASP A 219 -4.19 -7.37 13.98
CA ASP A 219 -5.06 -6.20 13.88
C ASP A 219 -5.92 -6.07 15.15
N ILE A 220 -6.51 -4.90 15.36
CA ILE A 220 -7.49 -4.62 16.42
C ILE A 220 -8.93 -4.92 15.97
N ASP A 221 -9.14 -5.26 14.70
CA ASP A 221 -10.43 -5.51 14.08
C ASP A 221 -10.55 -6.99 13.69
N ALA A 222 -11.43 -7.70 14.39
CA ALA A 222 -11.66 -9.13 14.16
C ALA A 222 -12.19 -9.43 12.75
N ALA A 223 -13.08 -8.57 12.21
CA ALA A 223 -13.66 -8.79 10.89
C ALA A 223 -12.61 -8.66 9.77
N ARG A 224 -11.63 -7.78 9.92
CA ARG A 224 -10.47 -7.71 9.01
C ARG A 224 -9.56 -8.92 9.11
N LEU A 225 -9.39 -9.48 10.32
CA LEU A 225 -8.63 -10.72 10.52
C LEU A 225 -9.34 -11.93 9.91
N GLU A 226 -10.68 -11.95 9.88
CA GLU A 226 -11.45 -12.97 9.17
C GLU A 226 -11.17 -12.93 7.65
N ILE A 227 -11.03 -11.74 7.07
CA ILE A 227 -10.61 -11.61 5.67
C ILE A 227 -9.22 -12.22 5.49
N ALA A 228 -8.25 -11.89 6.36
CA ALA A 228 -6.90 -12.47 6.30
C ALA A 228 -6.92 -14.01 6.37
N ALA A 229 -7.70 -14.57 7.27
CA ALA A 229 -7.88 -16.03 7.40
C ALA A 229 -8.53 -16.65 6.15
N SER A 230 -9.49 -15.94 5.53
CA SER A 230 -10.20 -16.41 4.33
C SER A 230 -9.38 -16.41 3.04
N LEU A 231 -8.16 -15.86 3.06
CA LEU A 231 -7.26 -15.89 1.89
C LEU A 231 -6.76 -17.30 1.54
N GLY A 232 -6.85 -18.25 2.46
CA GLY A 232 -6.42 -19.64 2.21
C GLY A 232 -4.90 -19.82 2.09
N LEU A 233 -4.13 -18.86 2.62
CA LEU A 233 -2.66 -18.80 2.49
C LEU A 233 -1.91 -19.34 3.70
N GLY A 234 -2.60 -20.02 4.64
CA GLY A 234 -1.98 -20.52 5.87
C GLY A 234 -1.53 -19.41 6.85
N LEU A 235 -2.06 -18.19 6.70
CA LEU A 235 -1.77 -17.09 7.59
C LEU A 235 -2.32 -17.36 9.00
N LYS A 236 -1.54 -17.01 10.01
CA LYS A 236 -2.04 -16.92 11.38
C LYS A 236 -2.58 -15.53 11.63
N THR A 237 -3.67 -15.43 12.37
CA THR A 237 -4.27 -14.15 12.75
C THR A 237 -4.16 -13.94 14.25
N ALA A 238 -3.91 -12.71 14.67
CA ALA A 238 -3.81 -12.34 16.08
C ALA A 238 -4.59 -11.05 16.34
N LEU A 239 -5.62 -11.12 17.17
CA LEU A 239 -6.38 -9.96 17.60
C LEU A 239 -5.59 -9.22 18.69
N ILE A 240 -5.28 -7.95 18.46
CA ILE A 240 -4.67 -7.08 19.47
C ILE A 240 -5.82 -6.44 20.28
N PRO A 241 -5.89 -6.69 21.59
CA PRO A 241 -6.95 -6.12 22.42
C PRO A 241 -6.85 -4.58 22.45
N ARG A 242 -8.00 -3.91 22.37
CA ARG A 242 -8.11 -2.46 22.54
C ARG A 242 -8.05 -2.08 24.03
N GLY A 243 -6.85 -2.13 24.61
CA GLY A 243 -6.61 -1.84 26.01
C GLY A 243 -6.68 -3.09 26.91
N ASP A 244 -6.11 -2.96 28.09
CA ASP A 244 -6.17 -3.96 29.17
C ASP A 244 -7.07 -3.40 30.26
N LEU A 245 -8.25 -4.01 30.47
CA LEU A 245 -9.19 -3.60 31.52
C LEU A 245 -8.61 -3.78 32.93
N ALA A 246 -7.64 -4.68 33.10
CA ALA A 246 -6.96 -4.91 34.38
C ALA A 246 -5.87 -3.84 34.66
N ASN A 247 -5.35 -3.20 33.61
CA ASN A 247 -4.35 -2.14 33.70
C ASN A 247 -4.79 -0.97 32.80
N PRO A 248 -5.67 -0.10 33.27
CA PRO A 248 -6.12 1.05 32.49
C PRO A 248 -4.94 2.01 32.24
N PRO A 249 -4.96 2.75 31.12
CA PRO A 249 -3.94 3.75 30.85
C PRO A 249 -3.94 4.82 31.94
N PRO A 250 -2.78 5.42 32.25
CA PRO A 250 -2.68 6.54 33.17
C PRO A 250 -3.54 7.72 32.68
N PRO A 251 -3.98 8.61 33.56
CA PRO A 251 -4.69 9.82 33.20
C PRO A 251 -3.96 10.60 32.10
N LYS A 252 -4.70 11.34 31.26
CA LYS A 252 -4.09 12.10 30.14
C LYS A 252 -3.12 13.19 30.60
N ASP A 253 -3.28 13.68 31.81
CA ASP A 253 -2.44 14.68 32.49
C ASP A 253 -1.33 14.08 33.36
N ALA A 254 -1.20 12.74 33.38
CA ALA A 254 -0.07 12.08 34.05
C ALA A 254 1.27 12.49 33.45
N PRO A 255 2.36 12.46 34.24
CA PRO A 255 3.70 12.77 33.75
C PRO A 255 4.07 11.96 32.49
N HIS A 256 4.74 12.59 31.53
CA HIS A 256 5.15 11.95 30.27
C HIS A 256 5.92 10.64 30.50
N ALA A 257 6.78 10.60 31.52
CA ALA A 257 7.53 9.40 31.88
C ALA A 257 6.61 8.22 32.27
N GLU A 258 5.52 8.49 33.01
CA GLU A 258 4.55 7.47 33.40
C GLU A 258 3.75 6.97 32.19
N GLN A 259 3.26 7.88 31.33
CA GLN A 259 2.58 7.52 30.09
C GLN A 259 3.48 6.67 29.18
N THR A 260 4.76 7.05 29.05
CA THR A 260 5.75 6.31 28.28
C THR A 260 6.02 4.92 28.84
N ALA A 261 6.22 4.82 30.17
CA ALA A 261 6.47 3.54 30.83
C ALA A 261 5.28 2.58 30.66
N PHE A 262 4.06 3.09 30.79
CA PHE A 262 2.84 2.32 30.54
C PHE A 262 2.78 1.84 29.07
N ALA A 263 2.99 2.72 28.08
CA ALA A 263 2.96 2.38 26.66
C ALA A 263 4.00 1.29 26.32
N LEU A 264 5.22 1.40 26.84
CA LEU A 264 6.28 0.41 26.59
C LEU A 264 5.98 -0.93 27.26
N LYS A 265 5.42 -0.94 28.49
CA LYS A 265 4.99 -2.17 29.16
C LYS A 265 3.87 -2.88 28.38
N ASN A 266 2.89 -2.12 27.89
CA ASN A 266 1.84 -2.66 27.04
C ASN A 266 2.39 -3.23 25.73
N ALA A 267 3.33 -2.53 25.09
CA ALA A 267 3.98 -3.00 23.88
C ALA A 267 4.75 -4.32 24.09
N GLN A 268 5.40 -4.49 25.24
CA GLN A 268 6.04 -5.78 25.63
C GLN A 268 5.01 -6.90 25.78
N SER A 269 3.88 -6.63 26.41
CA SER A 269 2.80 -7.61 26.59
C SER A 269 2.22 -8.04 25.23
N VAL A 270 1.95 -7.09 24.36
CA VAL A 270 1.48 -7.36 22.97
C VAL A 270 2.50 -8.19 22.21
N ALA A 271 3.79 -7.85 22.28
CA ALA A 271 4.86 -8.60 21.62
C ALA A 271 4.93 -10.05 22.09
N ALA A 272 4.83 -10.28 23.40
CA ALA A 272 4.82 -11.64 23.98
C ALA A 272 3.61 -12.45 23.49
N SER A 273 2.42 -11.85 23.47
CA SER A 273 1.20 -12.48 22.95
C SER A 273 1.35 -12.88 21.48
N LEU A 274 1.89 -11.98 20.65
CA LEU A 274 2.09 -12.22 19.21
C LEU A 274 3.12 -13.32 18.97
N THR A 275 4.22 -13.36 19.74
CA THR A 275 5.22 -14.42 19.67
C THR A 275 4.62 -15.77 20.07
N SER A 276 3.77 -15.79 21.11
CA SER A 276 3.04 -17.01 21.50
C SER A 276 2.08 -17.48 20.42
N ALA A 277 1.32 -16.56 19.79
CA ALA A 277 0.41 -16.88 18.68
C ALA A 277 1.15 -17.43 17.45
N ALA A 278 2.40 -17.07 17.26
CA ALA A 278 3.24 -17.53 16.16
C ALA A 278 3.73 -18.97 16.31
N GLN A 279 3.71 -19.57 17.52
CA GLN A 279 4.23 -20.92 17.76
C GLN A 279 3.66 -21.94 16.76
N VAL A 280 4.55 -22.72 16.16
CA VAL A 280 4.19 -23.69 15.12
C VAL A 280 3.80 -25.02 15.76
N ASN A 281 2.65 -25.57 15.41
CA ASN A 281 2.32 -26.95 15.74
C ASN A 281 3.30 -27.88 15.02
N GLY A 282 4.23 -28.50 15.74
CA GLY A 282 5.25 -29.39 15.14
C GLY A 282 6.65 -29.22 15.70
N GLY A 283 6.85 -28.41 16.75
CA GLY A 283 8.08 -28.41 17.55
C GLY A 283 9.16 -27.41 17.14
N LEU A 284 8.95 -26.57 16.07
CA LEU A 284 9.90 -25.51 15.77
C LEU A 284 9.72 -24.33 16.72
N ALA A 285 10.81 -23.89 17.35
CA ALA A 285 10.80 -22.75 18.25
C ALA A 285 10.78 -21.42 17.48
N ILE A 286 10.13 -20.41 18.06
CA ILE A 286 10.17 -19.02 17.58
C ILE A 286 10.76 -18.16 18.67
N SER A 287 11.96 -17.63 18.43
CA SER A 287 12.65 -16.69 19.34
C SER A 287 12.19 -15.23 19.15
N GLY A 288 11.33 -14.97 18.17
CA GLY A 288 10.82 -13.70 17.73
C GLY A 288 10.62 -13.68 16.22
N PHE A 289 10.17 -12.55 15.69
CA PHE A 289 9.96 -12.40 14.26
C PHE A 289 11.23 -11.89 13.57
N SER A 290 11.72 -12.64 12.59
CA SER A 290 12.88 -12.20 11.81
C SER A 290 12.58 -10.96 10.94
N ARG A 291 11.30 -10.77 10.58
CA ARG A 291 10.81 -9.57 9.88
C ARG A 291 9.47 -9.13 10.47
N VAL A 292 9.39 -7.85 10.79
CA VAL A 292 8.17 -7.19 11.27
C VAL A 292 7.83 -6.07 10.30
N TYR A 293 6.61 -6.06 9.79
CA TYR A 293 6.13 -5.04 8.87
C TYR A 293 5.01 -4.25 9.53
N ASP A 294 5.23 -2.97 9.77
CA ASP A 294 4.19 -2.07 10.26
C ASP A 294 3.48 -1.38 9.09
N CYS A 295 2.24 -1.80 8.83
CA CYS A 295 1.36 -1.19 7.83
C CYS A 295 0.40 -0.17 8.44
N THR A 296 0.51 0.12 9.75
CA THR A 296 -0.40 0.99 10.49
C THR A 296 0.14 2.39 10.72
N GLY A 297 1.44 2.53 10.97
CA GLY A 297 2.07 3.75 11.44
C GLY A 297 1.71 4.14 12.88
N VAL A 298 1.05 3.24 13.62
CA VAL A 298 0.63 3.49 15.01
C VAL A 298 1.82 3.27 15.95
N PRO A 299 2.17 4.23 16.82
CA PRO A 299 3.34 4.11 17.70
C PRO A 299 3.37 2.83 18.53
N ALA A 300 2.21 2.38 19.05
CA ALA A 300 2.12 1.14 19.83
C ALA A 300 2.48 -0.11 18.99
N CYS A 301 2.15 -0.13 17.70
CA CYS A 301 2.52 -1.22 16.80
C CYS A 301 4.02 -1.23 16.52
N VAL A 302 4.62 -0.05 16.30
CA VAL A 302 6.07 0.08 16.11
C VAL A 302 6.84 -0.33 17.36
N GLN A 303 6.39 0.11 18.54
CA GLN A 303 6.96 -0.28 19.85
C GLN A 303 6.88 -1.79 20.07
N ALA A 304 5.69 -2.38 19.88
CA ALA A 304 5.48 -3.82 20.00
C ALA A 304 6.30 -4.59 18.96
N GLY A 305 6.42 -4.07 17.75
CA GLY A 305 7.24 -4.63 16.67
C GLY A 305 8.72 -4.70 17.03
N ILE A 306 9.27 -3.66 17.66
CA ILE A 306 10.65 -3.67 18.17
C ILE A 306 10.82 -4.82 19.18
N TYR A 307 9.91 -4.95 20.14
CA TYR A 307 9.99 -6.01 21.16
C TYR A 307 9.76 -7.42 20.59
N ALA A 308 8.89 -7.55 19.60
CA ALA A 308 8.58 -8.84 18.95
C ALA A 308 9.66 -9.30 17.96
N SER A 309 10.55 -8.40 17.52
CA SER A 309 11.65 -8.75 16.60
C SER A 309 12.63 -9.71 17.26
N ALA A 310 13.07 -10.73 16.53
CA ALA A 310 14.17 -11.59 16.91
C ALA A 310 15.50 -10.81 16.95
N PRO A 311 16.55 -11.28 17.66
CA PRO A 311 17.90 -10.74 17.50
C PRO A 311 18.32 -10.75 16.00
N GLY A 312 18.91 -9.66 15.51
CA GLY A 312 19.24 -9.47 14.10
C GLY A 312 18.02 -9.31 13.17
N GLY A 313 16.84 -9.10 13.75
CA GLY A 313 15.59 -8.90 13.01
C GLY A 313 15.50 -7.51 12.37
N VAL A 314 14.49 -7.33 11.50
CA VAL A 314 14.24 -6.06 10.81
C VAL A 314 12.79 -5.64 11.01
N LEU A 315 12.58 -4.43 11.52
CA LEU A 315 11.29 -3.75 11.52
C LEU A 315 11.19 -2.81 10.32
N VAL A 316 10.17 -3.00 9.51
CA VAL A 316 9.91 -2.22 8.30
C VAL A 316 8.71 -1.32 8.54
N GLN A 317 8.92 -0.02 8.56
CA GLN A 317 7.86 0.97 8.70
C GLN A 317 7.32 1.38 7.34
N ILE A 318 6.09 1.01 7.04
CA ILE A 318 5.36 1.29 5.80
C ILE A 318 4.24 2.29 6.06
N GLY A 319 3.50 2.10 7.16
CA GLY A 319 2.37 2.94 7.55
C GLY A 319 2.81 4.38 7.84
N MET A 320 2.03 5.32 7.33
CA MET A 320 2.21 6.76 7.58
C MET A 320 1.33 7.14 8.79
N GLY A 321 1.89 7.11 9.98
CA GLY A 321 1.21 7.52 11.22
C GLY A 321 1.75 8.83 11.78
N ASN A 322 1.93 8.89 13.10
CA ASN A 322 2.50 10.06 13.75
C ASN A 322 3.92 10.34 13.27
N PRO A 323 4.23 11.56 12.85
CA PRO A 323 5.57 11.91 12.35
C PRO A 323 6.64 11.85 13.45
N VAL A 324 6.26 12.00 14.72
CA VAL A 324 7.14 11.90 15.88
C VAL A 324 6.65 10.77 16.78
N GLN A 325 7.55 9.83 17.11
CA GLN A 325 7.22 8.67 17.92
C GLN A 325 8.28 8.45 19.01
N THR A 326 7.84 8.04 20.20
CA THR A 326 8.74 7.58 21.27
C THR A 326 8.95 6.07 21.11
N LEU A 327 10.18 5.65 20.88
CA LEU A 327 10.54 4.25 20.59
C LEU A 327 11.57 3.69 21.59
N PRO A 328 11.53 2.39 21.91
CA PRO A 328 12.51 1.72 22.79
C PRO A 328 13.80 1.37 22.02
N VAL A 329 14.53 2.39 21.54
CA VAL A 329 15.71 2.24 20.68
C VAL A 329 16.81 1.41 21.38
N GLY A 330 16.98 1.55 22.71
CA GLY A 330 17.93 0.73 23.46
C GLY A 330 17.62 -0.77 23.36
N ALA A 331 16.31 -1.15 23.38
CA ALA A 331 15.92 -2.53 23.21
C ALA A 331 16.16 -3.06 21.77
N ALA A 332 16.10 -2.20 20.77
CA ALA A 332 16.50 -2.54 19.41
C ALA A 332 18.02 -2.74 19.30
N ALA A 333 18.82 -1.77 19.81
CA ALA A 333 20.27 -1.76 19.70
C ALA A 333 20.92 -2.99 20.37
N LEU A 334 20.46 -3.38 21.57
CA LEU A 334 21.00 -4.54 22.29
C LEU A 334 20.73 -5.90 21.62
N ARG A 335 19.86 -5.92 20.59
CA ARG A 335 19.52 -7.13 19.82
C ARG A 335 19.82 -6.96 18.34
N GLU A 336 20.51 -5.88 17.95
CA GLU A 336 20.83 -5.54 16.56
C GLU A 336 19.59 -5.56 15.65
N VAL A 337 18.46 -5.02 16.15
CA VAL A 337 17.23 -4.90 15.35
C VAL A 337 17.33 -3.66 14.47
N ASP A 338 17.32 -3.87 13.16
CA ASP A 338 17.25 -2.79 12.18
C ASP A 338 15.85 -2.18 12.12
N ILE A 339 15.76 -0.84 12.08
CA ILE A 339 14.52 -0.12 11.81
C ILE A 339 14.67 0.57 10.46
N ILE A 340 13.89 0.16 9.48
CA ILE A 340 13.98 0.70 8.11
C ILE A 340 12.67 1.33 7.65
N GLY A 341 12.76 2.50 7.01
CA GLY A 341 11.61 3.17 6.39
C GLY A 341 11.39 2.71 4.95
N VAL A 342 10.14 2.74 4.52
CA VAL A 342 9.72 2.52 3.15
C VAL A 342 8.90 3.71 2.66
N PHE A 343 9.21 4.16 1.45
CA PHE A 343 8.47 5.23 0.80
C PHE A 343 8.22 4.87 -0.66
N ARG A 344 6.93 4.64 -1.00
CA ARG A 344 6.53 4.24 -2.35
C ARG A 344 7.29 2.97 -2.80
N TYR A 345 7.82 2.94 -4.01
CA TYR A 345 8.45 1.78 -4.65
C TYR A 345 9.54 2.23 -5.63
N ASP A 346 10.50 1.36 -5.89
CA ASP A 346 11.56 1.58 -6.88
C ASP A 346 11.29 0.91 -8.23
N GLY A 347 12.24 1.05 -9.17
CA GLY A 347 12.08 0.60 -10.55
C GLY A 347 11.89 -0.91 -10.76
N HIS A 348 12.11 -1.72 -9.74
CA HIS A 348 11.91 -3.17 -9.82
C HIS A 348 10.48 -3.59 -9.43
N ALA A 349 9.77 -2.75 -8.70
CA ALA A 349 8.56 -3.17 -7.98
C ALA A 349 7.35 -3.33 -8.91
N TYR A 350 7.12 -2.44 -9.89
CA TYR A 350 6.00 -2.55 -10.82
C TYR A 350 6.04 -3.82 -11.69
N PRO A 351 7.15 -4.11 -12.39
CA PRO A 351 7.26 -5.36 -13.16
C PRO A 351 7.10 -6.60 -12.27
N ALA A 352 7.64 -6.59 -11.05
CA ALA A 352 7.50 -7.70 -10.12
C ALA A 352 6.05 -7.88 -9.65
N ALA A 353 5.32 -6.79 -9.37
CA ALA A 353 3.91 -6.83 -8.99
C ALA A 353 3.04 -7.41 -10.13
N ILE A 354 3.25 -6.96 -11.35
CA ILE A 354 2.54 -7.51 -12.53
C ILE A 354 2.83 -9.00 -12.71
N THR A 355 4.10 -9.42 -12.59
CA THR A 355 4.49 -10.82 -12.66
C THR A 355 3.81 -11.65 -11.58
N LEU A 356 3.73 -11.16 -10.36
CA LEU A 356 3.09 -11.86 -9.25
C LEU A 356 1.57 -11.97 -9.46
N LEU A 357 0.90 -10.92 -9.92
CA LEU A 357 -0.53 -10.97 -10.27
C LEU A 357 -0.79 -11.95 -11.42
N ALA A 358 0.01 -11.89 -12.48
CA ALA A 358 -0.11 -12.77 -13.64
C ALA A 358 0.15 -14.25 -13.30
N SER A 359 0.88 -14.55 -12.23
CA SER A 359 1.12 -15.92 -11.77
C SER A 359 -0.13 -16.63 -11.22
N GLY A 360 -1.22 -15.90 -10.96
CA GLY A 360 -2.45 -16.41 -10.34
C GLY A 360 -2.37 -16.58 -8.82
N LYS A 361 -1.19 -16.47 -8.20
CA LYS A 361 -1.01 -16.60 -6.74
C LYS A 361 -1.73 -15.55 -5.91
N MET A 362 -2.14 -14.44 -6.54
CA MET A 362 -2.83 -13.31 -5.90
C MET A 362 -4.33 -13.24 -6.21
N GLN A 363 -4.90 -14.21 -6.93
CA GLN A 363 -6.29 -14.15 -7.37
C GLN A 363 -7.28 -14.05 -6.19
N THR A 364 -7.20 -14.95 -5.22
CA THR A 364 -8.04 -14.89 -4.01
C THR A 364 -7.83 -13.60 -3.22
N THR A 365 -6.60 -13.11 -3.20
CA THR A 365 -6.27 -11.83 -2.53
C THR A 365 -6.96 -10.66 -3.23
N GLU A 366 -6.90 -10.57 -4.56
CA GLU A 366 -7.62 -9.55 -5.32
C GLU A 366 -9.11 -9.58 -5.01
N GLU A 367 -9.75 -10.77 -5.10
CA GLU A 367 -11.17 -10.97 -4.85
C GLU A 367 -11.61 -10.55 -3.43
N LYS A 368 -10.76 -10.78 -2.43
CA LYS A 368 -11.07 -10.48 -1.02
C LYS A 368 -10.69 -9.07 -0.59
N VAL A 369 -9.63 -8.52 -1.16
CA VAL A 369 -9.15 -7.17 -0.83
C VAL A 369 -10.01 -6.11 -1.51
N VAL A 370 -10.44 -6.31 -2.77
CA VAL A 370 -11.34 -5.39 -3.47
C VAL A 370 -12.77 -5.63 -2.98
N THR A 371 -13.11 -5.01 -1.86
CA THR A 371 -14.42 -5.20 -1.20
C THR A 371 -15.55 -4.41 -1.87
N HIS A 372 -15.25 -3.27 -2.49
CA HIS A 372 -16.26 -2.39 -3.06
C HIS A 372 -15.83 -1.85 -4.43
N ARG A 373 -16.81 -1.76 -5.34
CA ARG A 373 -16.64 -1.19 -6.68
C ARG A 373 -17.75 -0.17 -6.89
N LEU A 374 -17.37 1.06 -7.23
CA LEU A 374 -18.29 2.17 -7.47
C LEU A 374 -17.92 2.84 -8.79
N SER A 375 -18.86 3.57 -9.38
CA SER A 375 -18.60 4.36 -10.58
C SER A 375 -17.91 5.69 -10.25
N LEU A 376 -17.40 6.37 -11.26
CA LEU A 376 -16.78 7.68 -11.11
C LEU A 376 -17.79 8.74 -10.60
N GLU A 377 -19.07 8.61 -10.99
CA GLU A 377 -20.17 9.47 -10.55
C GLU A 377 -20.48 9.30 -9.06
N GLU A 378 -20.18 8.14 -8.49
CA GLU A 378 -20.34 7.85 -7.06
C GLU A 378 -19.10 8.23 -6.22
N GLY A 379 -18.20 9.06 -6.76
CA GLY A 379 -16.90 9.35 -6.15
C GLY A 379 -16.97 9.82 -4.70
N GLU A 380 -17.86 10.77 -4.37
CA GLU A 380 -18.02 11.26 -2.99
C GLU A 380 -18.47 10.16 -2.03
N ARG A 381 -19.41 9.29 -2.49
CA ARG A 381 -19.85 8.10 -1.74
C ARG A 381 -18.69 7.12 -1.52
N ALA A 382 -17.87 6.90 -2.55
CA ALA A 382 -16.72 6.02 -2.50
C ALA A 382 -15.68 6.48 -1.47
N PHE A 383 -15.39 7.79 -1.43
CA PHE A 383 -14.47 8.38 -0.43
C PHE A 383 -15.04 8.32 0.98
N THR A 384 -16.34 8.59 1.14
CA THR A 384 -17.03 8.47 2.43
C THR A 384 -16.98 7.04 2.96
N LEU A 385 -17.27 6.06 2.09
CA LEU A 385 -17.24 4.64 2.40
C LEU A 385 -15.84 4.17 2.80
N ALA A 386 -14.83 4.49 1.98
CA ALA A 386 -13.44 4.16 2.27
C ALA A 386 -12.94 4.77 3.58
N GLY A 387 -13.38 5.99 3.90
CA GLY A 387 -13.02 6.69 5.14
C GLY A 387 -13.67 6.11 6.40
N LYS A 388 -14.88 5.54 6.30
CA LYS A 388 -15.56 4.89 7.44
C LYS A 388 -14.96 3.53 7.78
N GLY A 389 -14.40 2.81 6.82
CA GLY A 389 -13.82 1.49 7.00
C GLY A 389 -14.83 0.36 7.20
N VAL A 390 -16.13 0.68 7.21
CA VAL A 390 -17.26 -0.27 7.25
C VAL A 390 -18.37 0.24 6.34
N ASP A 391 -19.10 -0.69 5.70
CA ASP A 391 -20.26 -0.38 4.89
C ASP A 391 -21.55 -0.22 5.72
N GLU A 392 -22.68 0.05 5.07
CA GLU A 392 -23.98 0.21 5.72
C GLU A 392 -24.50 -1.09 6.38
N SER A 393 -23.98 -2.24 5.97
CA SER A 393 -24.30 -3.57 6.53
C SER A 393 -23.33 -3.99 7.63
N GLY A 394 -22.31 -3.14 7.96
CA GLY A 394 -21.29 -3.42 8.95
C GLY A 394 -20.12 -4.27 8.43
N ASN A 395 -20.06 -4.57 7.12
CA ASN A 395 -18.95 -5.31 6.55
C ASN A 395 -17.69 -4.43 6.43
N PRO A 396 -16.49 -5.00 6.60
CA PRO A 396 -15.24 -4.26 6.44
C PRO A 396 -15.07 -3.70 5.03
N VAL A 397 -14.68 -2.44 4.94
CA VAL A 397 -14.19 -1.81 3.71
C VAL A 397 -12.68 -1.86 3.72
N VAL A 398 -12.08 -2.61 2.79
CA VAL A 398 -10.62 -2.79 2.70
C VAL A 398 -10.06 -1.98 1.54
N LYS A 399 -10.49 -2.25 0.31
CA LYS A 399 -10.13 -1.49 -0.88
C LYS A 399 -11.39 -1.16 -1.66
N VAL A 400 -11.56 0.12 -1.95
CA VAL A 400 -12.58 0.62 -2.87
C VAL A 400 -11.91 0.89 -4.22
N ILE A 401 -12.46 0.34 -5.27
CA ILE A 401 -12.07 0.63 -6.66
C ILE A 401 -13.16 1.49 -7.30
N ILE A 402 -12.76 2.60 -7.90
CA ILE A 402 -13.62 3.39 -8.79
C ILE A 402 -13.40 2.88 -10.20
N GLU A 403 -14.49 2.41 -10.82
CA GLU A 403 -14.53 1.93 -12.20
C GLU A 403 -15.04 3.03 -13.12
N SER A 404 -14.26 3.32 -14.15
CA SER A 404 -14.69 4.24 -15.23
C SER A 404 -15.15 3.42 -16.41
N ARG A 405 -16.40 3.63 -16.83
CA ARG A 405 -17.00 2.95 -18.00
C ARG A 405 -16.69 3.64 -19.32
N THR A 406 -15.48 4.18 -19.45
CA THR A 406 -15.07 4.85 -20.68
C THR A 406 -15.05 3.83 -21.84
N PRO A 407 -15.86 4.04 -22.89
CA PRO A 407 -15.85 3.12 -24.04
C PRO A 407 -14.44 3.09 -24.67
N VAL A 408 -13.90 1.90 -24.81
CA VAL A 408 -12.68 1.66 -25.60
C VAL A 408 -13.15 1.23 -26.99
N LEU A 409 -12.89 2.06 -27.99
CA LEU A 409 -13.18 1.71 -29.39
C LEU A 409 -12.49 0.37 -29.72
N GLY A 410 -13.28 -0.67 -30.01
CA GLY A 410 -12.77 -1.99 -30.41
C GLY A 410 -13.13 -3.16 -29.49
N ARG A 411 -13.85 -2.97 -28.39
CA ARG A 411 -14.48 -4.06 -27.64
C ARG A 411 -16.00 -4.08 -27.96
N LEU A 412 -16.36 -4.79 -29.04
CA LEU A 412 -17.69 -5.32 -29.33
C LEU A 412 -17.66 -6.83 -29.10
#